data_d3364664f64932defb341aff12556aaa
#
_entry.id   d3364664f64932defb341aff12556aaa
#
_cell.length_a   1.000
_cell.length_b   1.000
_cell.length_c   1.000
_cell.angle_alpha   90.00
_cell.angle_beta   90.00
_cell.angle_gamma   90.00
#
_symmetry.space_group_name_H-M   'P 1'
#
loop_
_entity.id
_entity.type
_entity.pdbx_description
1 polymer ?
#
loop_
_entity_poly.entity_id
_entity_poly.type
_entity_poly.pdbx_seq_one_letter_code
_entity_poly.pdbx_strand_id
1 'polypeptide(L)'
;MTSENPSDIIKKARPNIKDNSVKMYVSNLEKLKKLFNADNYDFLKDEKKVLDKLSNLSDNTIRNYLNAVLIYLMAVNSKGDLDDEVKVYTELRDDLNKKYEDNQASGNISEKQKANFVDINEIYKMIETMGKEIKDKKIKKKEDLTAKDKTLLMVYIIFNIYVRLPMRNDIAGMEAISKRQYNKLSETEKKEKNFLVVEKNKMTMILNKYKTSKKYEENKIDIPKDLEKLLRLYIRINGMGVLFTTSTGNPLSRNALSQLLIKTTKKY
;
A
#
# COMPACT_ATOMS: atom_id res chain seq x y z
N MET A 1 19.63 11.55 -26.16
CA MET A 1 18.48 11.96 -25.32
C MET A 1 18.92 13.07 -24.37
N THR A 2 17.99 13.85 -23.84
CA THR A 2 18.25 15.05 -23.02
C THR A 2 19.02 14.74 -21.74
N SER A 3 19.83 15.71 -21.25
CA SER A 3 20.49 15.68 -19.95
C SER A 3 19.53 16.02 -18.79
N GLU A 4 18.27 16.30 -19.09
CA GLU A 4 17.24 16.64 -18.10
C GLU A 4 16.87 15.43 -17.22
N ASN A 5 16.48 15.73 -15.99
CA ASN A 5 16.07 14.70 -15.03
C ASN A 5 14.77 14.01 -15.52
N PRO A 6 14.70 12.68 -15.59
CA PRO A 6 13.51 11.95 -16.02
C PRO A 6 12.24 12.31 -15.24
N SER A 7 12.38 12.67 -13.95
CA SER A 7 11.26 13.12 -13.12
C SER A 7 10.58 14.38 -13.69
N ASP A 8 11.39 15.34 -14.12
CA ASP A 8 10.91 16.63 -14.62
C ASP A 8 10.29 16.47 -16.01
N ILE A 9 10.93 15.66 -16.86
CA ILE A 9 10.42 15.30 -18.19
C ILE A 9 9.02 14.66 -18.07
N ILE A 10 8.88 13.64 -17.20
CA ILE A 10 7.62 12.93 -17.01
C ILE A 10 6.54 13.85 -16.44
N LYS A 11 6.88 14.70 -15.46
CA LYS A 11 5.95 15.67 -14.87
C LYS A 11 5.49 16.72 -15.87
N LYS A 12 6.38 17.20 -16.71
CA LYS A 12 6.07 18.18 -17.77
C LYS A 12 5.09 17.59 -18.78
N ALA A 13 5.32 16.34 -19.21
CA ALA A 13 4.44 15.65 -20.14
C ALA A 13 3.10 15.23 -19.52
N ARG A 14 3.06 14.97 -18.20
CA ARG A 14 1.87 14.53 -17.46
C ARG A 14 1.72 15.31 -16.15
N PRO A 15 1.22 16.56 -16.16
CA PRO A 15 1.15 17.42 -14.96
C PRO A 15 0.34 16.86 -13.81
N ASN A 16 -0.66 16.02 -14.10
CA ASN A 16 -1.56 15.42 -13.11
C ASN A 16 -1.06 14.08 -12.54
N ILE A 17 0.15 13.63 -12.90
CA ILE A 17 0.71 12.38 -12.41
C ILE A 17 1.04 12.48 -10.92
N LYS A 18 0.75 11.41 -10.16
CA LYS A 18 1.09 11.37 -8.72
C LYS A 18 2.62 11.22 -8.53
N ASP A 19 3.19 11.95 -7.57
CA ASP A 19 4.64 11.88 -7.26
C ASP A 19 5.13 10.45 -7.00
N ASN A 20 4.34 9.62 -6.32
CA ASN A 20 4.72 8.22 -6.08
C ASN A 20 4.81 7.40 -7.38
N SER A 21 3.98 7.70 -8.38
CA SER A 21 4.07 7.05 -9.69
C SER A 21 5.32 7.51 -10.45
N VAL A 22 5.63 8.80 -10.40
CA VAL A 22 6.87 9.34 -10.98
C VAL A 22 8.09 8.67 -10.34
N LYS A 23 8.16 8.63 -9.00
CA LYS A 23 9.26 7.96 -8.27
C LYS A 23 9.42 6.50 -8.68
N MET A 24 8.32 5.78 -8.90
CA MET A 24 8.35 4.38 -9.34
C MET A 24 8.92 4.26 -10.76
N TYR A 25 8.47 5.08 -11.70
CA TYR A 25 8.96 5.07 -13.08
C TYR A 25 10.45 5.44 -13.14
N VAL A 26 10.85 6.51 -12.48
CA VAL A 26 12.26 6.93 -12.39
C VAL A 26 13.12 5.83 -11.77
N SER A 27 12.66 5.20 -10.67
CA SER A 27 13.38 4.09 -10.05
C SER A 27 13.58 2.91 -11.01
N ASN A 28 12.59 2.59 -11.85
CA ASN A 28 12.71 1.52 -12.84
C ASN A 28 13.64 1.92 -13.98
N LEU A 29 13.57 3.14 -14.47
CA LEU A 29 14.51 3.67 -15.49
C LEU A 29 15.95 3.64 -14.99
N GLU A 30 16.20 4.07 -13.76
CA GLU A 30 17.54 4.04 -13.16
C GLU A 30 18.08 2.61 -12.98
N LYS A 31 17.21 1.65 -12.66
CA LYS A 31 17.61 0.22 -12.60
C LYS A 31 17.98 -0.30 -13.99
N LEU A 32 17.21 0.04 -15.02
CA LEU A 32 17.55 -0.31 -16.40
C LEU A 32 18.88 0.34 -16.81
N LYS A 33 19.06 1.64 -16.56
CA LYS A 33 20.31 2.35 -16.83
C LYS A 33 21.53 1.67 -16.22
N LYS A 34 21.41 1.24 -14.95
CA LYS A 34 22.46 0.44 -14.26
C LYS A 34 22.67 -0.93 -14.91
N LEU A 35 21.59 -1.62 -15.31
CA LEU A 35 21.68 -2.94 -15.96
C LEU A 35 22.45 -2.87 -17.30
N PHE A 36 22.37 -1.73 -17.98
CA PHE A 36 23.05 -1.46 -19.24
C PHE A 36 24.44 -0.79 -19.09
N ASN A 37 24.86 -0.47 -17.86
CA ASN A 37 26.05 0.36 -17.59
C ASN A 37 26.08 1.63 -18.48
N ALA A 38 24.92 2.26 -18.65
CA ALA A 38 24.74 3.40 -19.54
C ALA A 38 24.78 4.73 -18.77
N ASP A 39 25.30 5.78 -19.42
CA ASP A 39 25.34 7.13 -18.84
C ASP A 39 24.04 7.91 -19.09
N ASN A 40 23.29 7.52 -20.10
CA ASN A 40 22.02 8.14 -20.49
C ASN A 40 20.98 7.06 -20.87
N TYR A 41 19.86 7.47 -21.47
CA TYR A 41 18.75 6.58 -21.86
C TYR A 41 18.72 6.26 -23.37
N ASP A 42 19.79 6.51 -24.13
CA ASP A 42 19.84 6.21 -25.56
C ASP A 42 19.73 4.71 -25.87
N PHE A 43 20.13 3.86 -24.92
CA PHE A 43 19.98 2.40 -25.04
C PHE A 43 18.52 1.95 -25.21
N LEU A 44 17.54 2.78 -24.83
CA LEU A 44 16.13 2.48 -25.01
C LEU A 44 15.67 2.48 -26.48
N LYS A 45 16.49 2.99 -27.40
CA LYS A 45 16.24 2.93 -28.85
C LYS A 45 16.53 1.55 -29.45
N ASP A 46 17.29 0.72 -28.75
CA ASP A 46 17.58 -0.66 -29.15
C ASP A 46 16.67 -1.61 -28.36
N GLU A 47 15.42 -1.70 -28.83
CA GLU A 47 14.37 -2.49 -28.17
C GLU A 47 14.74 -3.96 -28.06
N LYS A 48 15.41 -4.54 -29.09
CA LYS A 48 15.84 -5.95 -29.07
C LYS A 48 16.79 -6.21 -27.92
N LYS A 49 17.80 -5.36 -27.77
CA LYS A 49 18.78 -5.48 -26.71
C LYS A 49 18.18 -5.28 -25.33
N VAL A 50 17.21 -4.36 -25.20
CA VAL A 50 16.48 -4.15 -23.94
C VAL A 50 15.69 -5.42 -23.60
N LEU A 51 14.97 -6.01 -24.54
CA LEU A 51 14.17 -7.20 -24.31
C LEU A 51 15.02 -8.42 -23.98
N ASP A 52 16.12 -8.62 -24.66
CA ASP A 52 17.08 -9.70 -24.35
C ASP A 52 17.57 -9.62 -22.92
N LYS A 53 17.94 -8.42 -22.44
CA LYS A 53 18.35 -8.19 -21.06
C LYS A 53 17.25 -8.48 -20.04
N LEU A 54 15.99 -8.25 -20.40
CA LEU A 54 14.84 -8.46 -19.53
C LEU A 54 14.28 -9.88 -19.59
N SER A 55 14.67 -10.70 -20.56
CA SER A 55 14.08 -12.02 -20.88
C SER A 55 14.04 -12.99 -19.67
N ASN A 56 14.98 -12.90 -18.75
CA ASN A 56 15.08 -13.77 -17.56
C ASN A 56 14.24 -13.27 -16.38
N LEU A 57 13.51 -12.16 -16.52
CA LEU A 57 12.67 -11.59 -15.46
C LEU A 57 11.24 -12.10 -15.58
N SER A 58 10.46 -12.00 -14.50
CA SER A 58 9.03 -12.33 -14.55
C SER A 58 8.26 -11.33 -15.39
N ASP A 59 7.19 -11.79 -16.08
CA ASP A 59 6.29 -10.97 -16.91
C ASP A 59 5.84 -9.70 -16.19
N ASN A 60 5.48 -9.78 -14.90
CA ASN A 60 5.11 -8.62 -14.11
C ASN A 60 6.25 -7.61 -13.95
N THR A 61 7.47 -8.08 -13.82
CA THR A 61 8.65 -7.20 -13.70
C THR A 61 8.95 -6.55 -15.04
N ILE A 62 8.93 -7.32 -16.14
CA ILE A 62 9.11 -6.80 -17.50
C ILE A 62 8.06 -5.72 -17.78
N ARG A 63 6.78 -6.01 -17.54
CA ARG A 63 5.67 -5.06 -17.71
C ARG A 63 5.89 -3.75 -16.95
N ASN A 64 6.41 -3.81 -15.71
CA ASN A 64 6.70 -2.61 -14.92
C ASN A 64 7.85 -1.78 -15.51
N TYR A 65 8.87 -2.44 -16.08
CA TYR A 65 9.94 -1.75 -16.80
C TYR A 65 9.41 -1.12 -18.10
N LEU A 66 8.65 -1.88 -18.90
CA LEU A 66 8.05 -1.36 -20.14
C LEU A 66 7.13 -0.14 -19.89
N ASN A 67 6.35 -0.15 -18.82
CA ASN A 67 5.56 1.02 -18.42
C ASN A 67 6.45 2.26 -18.12
N ALA A 68 7.60 2.06 -17.50
CA ALA A 68 8.54 3.16 -17.23
C ALA A 68 9.23 3.66 -18.51
N VAL A 69 9.61 2.74 -19.39
CA VAL A 69 10.19 3.05 -20.71
C VAL A 69 9.20 3.85 -21.54
N LEU A 70 7.98 3.35 -21.68
CA LEU A 70 6.95 4.01 -22.49
C LEU A 70 6.61 5.42 -22.01
N ILE A 71 6.43 5.61 -20.68
CA ILE A 71 6.12 6.94 -20.18
C ILE A 71 7.25 7.95 -20.41
N TYR A 72 8.49 7.48 -20.38
CA TYR A 72 9.68 8.30 -20.67
C TYR A 72 9.81 8.57 -22.16
N LEU A 73 9.77 7.54 -23.03
CA LEU A 73 9.88 7.70 -24.47
C LEU A 73 8.78 8.61 -25.02
N MET A 74 7.52 8.40 -24.62
CA MET A 74 6.41 9.29 -25.00
C MET A 74 6.62 10.73 -24.53
N ALA A 75 7.28 10.95 -23.39
CA ALA A 75 7.53 12.29 -22.88
C ALA A 75 8.65 13.02 -23.62
N VAL A 76 9.66 12.30 -24.15
CA VAL A 76 10.76 12.89 -24.93
C VAL A 76 10.48 12.92 -26.45
N ASN A 77 9.49 12.16 -26.91
CA ASN A 77 9.13 12.01 -28.32
C ASN A 77 8.24 13.17 -28.84
N SER A 78 8.68 14.40 -28.65
CA SER A 78 7.90 15.57 -29.07
C SER A 78 7.87 15.79 -30.60
N LYS A 79 8.77 15.14 -31.35
CA LYS A 79 8.91 15.27 -32.80
C LYS A 79 8.52 14.03 -33.59
N GLY A 80 8.14 12.94 -32.94
CA GLY A 80 7.81 11.67 -33.60
C GLY A 80 9.02 10.81 -33.98
N ASP A 81 10.23 11.22 -33.60
CA ASP A 81 11.48 10.52 -33.96
C ASP A 81 11.64 9.14 -33.29
N LEU A 82 10.74 8.79 -32.35
CA LEU A 82 10.75 7.55 -31.56
C LEU A 82 9.43 6.78 -31.69
N ASP A 83 8.65 7.02 -32.71
CA ASP A 83 7.32 6.41 -32.88
C ASP A 83 7.42 4.89 -33.07
N ASP A 84 8.43 4.41 -33.76
CA ASP A 84 8.65 2.98 -33.98
C ASP A 84 9.00 2.26 -32.69
N GLU A 85 9.92 2.79 -31.89
CA GLU A 85 10.28 2.24 -30.58
C GLU A 85 9.10 2.25 -29.62
N VAL A 86 8.36 3.38 -29.57
CA VAL A 86 7.14 3.50 -28.74
C VAL A 86 6.11 2.45 -29.16
N LYS A 87 5.95 2.19 -30.45
CA LYS A 87 5.02 1.17 -30.96
C LYS A 87 5.44 -0.22 -30.50
N VAL A 88 6.69 -0.62 -30.71
CA VAL A 88 7.22 -1.94 -30.32
C VAL A 88 7.05 -2.17 -28.81
N TYR A 89 7.46 -1.22 -27.96
CA TYR A 89 7.29 -1.36 -26.52
C TYR A 89 5.82 -1.37 -26.09
N THR A 90 4.93 -0.68 -26.80
CA THR A 90 3.49 -0.68 -26.52
C THR A 90 2.88 -2.05 -26.79
N GLU A 91 3.15 -2.63 -27.96
CA GLU A 91 2.65 -3.95 -28.33
C GLU A 91 3.07 -5.02 -27.32
N LEU A 92 4.35 -5.05 -26.96
CA LEU A 92 4.87 -5.98 -25.95
C LEU A 92 4.25 -5.79 -24.56
N ARG A 93 4.10 -4.53 -24.11
CA ARG A 93 3.45 -4.24 -22.85
C ARG A 93 2.00 -4.69 -22.85
N ASP A 94 1.29 -4.51 -23.96
CA ASP A 94 -0.13 -4.84 -24.09
C ASP A 94 -0.34 -6.36 -24.14
N ASP A 95 0.55 -7.11 -24.78
CA ASP A 95 0.57 -8.57 -24.71
C ASP A 95 0.75 -9.08 -23.27
N LEU A 96 1.68 -8.47 -22.52
CA LEU A 96 1.87 -8.82 -21.11
C LEU A 96 0.69 -8.39 -20.23
N ASN A 97 0.03 -7.29 -20.55
CA ASN A 97 -1.19 -6.87 -19.86
C ASN A 97 -2.33 -7.89 -20.11
N LYS A 98 -2.52 -8.31 -21.36
CA LYS A 98 -3.53 -9.31 -21.71
C LYS A 98 -3.28 -10.63 -20.97
N LYS A 99 -2.05 -11.15 -21.01
CA LYS A 99 -1.69 -12.35 -20.22
C LYS A 99 -1.98 -12.19 -18.73
N TYR A 100 -1.71 -11.00 -18.18
CA TYR A 100 -1.99 -10.72 -16.77
C TYR A 100 -3.49 -10.70 -16.48
N GLU A 101 -4.29 -10.09 -17.35
CA GLU A 101 -5.75 -10.02 -17.22
C GLU A 101 -6.39 -11.41 -17.36
N ASP A 102 -5.95 -12.20 -18.33
CA ASP A 102 -6.38 -13.59 -18.54
C ASP A 102 -6.08 -14.46 -17.30
N ASN A 103 -4.88 -14.32 -16.72
CA ASN A 103 -4.51 -15.01 -15.48
C ASN A 103 -5.35 -14.55 -14.28
N GLN A 104 -5.72 -13.28 -14.21
CA GLN A 104 -6.60 -12.78 -13.16
C GLN A 104 -8.04 -13.28 -13.35
N ALA A 105 -8.54 -13.27 -14.57
CA ALA A 105 -9.89 -13.74 -14.91
C ALA A 105 -10.05 -15.25 -14.67
N SER A 106 -9.02 -16.04 -14.94
CA SER A 106 -9.02 -17.49 -14.69
C SER A 106 -8.96 -17.86 -13.21
N GLY A 107 -8.69 -16.91 -12.32
CA GLY A 107 -8.52 -17.17 -10.88
C GLY A 107 -7.29 -18.01 -10.54
N ASN A 108 -6.39 -18.26 -11.50
CA ASN A 108 -5.18 -19.04 -11.29
C ASN A 108 -4.24 -18.34 -10.33
N ILE A 109 -3.88 -19.04 -9.27
CA ILE A 109 -2.95 -18.57 -8.23
C ILE A 109 -1.59 -19.21 -8.51
N SER A 110 -0.54 -18.40 -8.63
CA SER A 110 0.83 -18.92 -8.80
C SER A 110 1.27 -19.72 -7.56
N GLU A 111 2.20 -20.66 -7.72
CA GLU A 111 2.74 -21.45 -6.60
C GLU A 111 3.31 -20.54 -5.48
N LYS A 112 3.94 -19.43 -5.85
CA LYS A 112 4.42 -18.43 -4.89
C LYS A 112 3.27 -17.76 -4.13
N GLN A 113 2.15 -17.52 -4.76
CA GLN A 113 0.94 -16.98 -4.12
C GLN A 113 0.31 -18.04 -3.21
N LYS A 114 0.19 -19.29 -3.67
CA LYS A 114 -0.31 -20.42 -2.86
C LYS A 114 0.53 -20.60 -1.58
N ALA A 115 1.84 -20.57 -1.69
CA ALA A 115 2.76 -20.70 -0.55
C ALA A 115 2.64 -19.56 0.48
N ASN A 116 2.08 -18.42 0.08
CA ASN A 116 1.86 -17.28 0.98
C ASN A 116 0.37 -17.09 1.34
N PHE A 117 -0.51 -17.97 0.86
CA PHE A 117 -1.93 -17.90 1.18
C PHE A 117 -2.15 -18.52 2.56
N VAL A 118 -2.83 -17.78 3.43
CA VAL A 118 -3.22 -18.26 4.77
C VAL A 118 -4.73 -18.42 4.77
N ASP A 119 -5.22 -19.60 5.16
CA ASP A 119 -6.66 -19.85 5.27
C ASP A 119 -7.28 -18.98 6.35
N ILE A 120 -8.50 -18.51 6.10
CA ILE A 120 -9.21 -17.63 7.05
C ILE A 120 -9.43 -18.29 8.41
N ASN A 121 -9.62 -19.60 8.45
CA ASN A 121 -9.77 -20.35 9.70
C ASN A 121 -8.47 -20.37 10.52
N GLU A 122 -7.31 -20.36 9.86
CA GLU A 122 -6.03 -20.21 10.56
C GLU A 122 -5.88 -18.82 11.16
N ILE A 123 -6.34 -17.78 10.43
CA ILE A 123 -6.38 -16.42 10.97
C ILE A 123 -7.29 -16.33 12.20
N TYR A 124 -8.46 -16.98 12.19
CA TYR A 124 -9.33 -17.02 13.37
C TYR A 124 -8.68 -17.73 14.54
N LYS A 125 -8.04 -18.90 14.34
CA LYS A 125 -7.30 -19.62 15.38
C LYS A 125 -6.15 -18.76 15.96
N MET A 126 -5.43 -18.05 15.11
CA MET A 126 -4.39 -17.12 15.53
C MET A 126 -4.95 -15.99 16.40
N ILE A 127 -6.07 -15.38 16.00
CA ILE A 127 -6.74 -14.33 16.78
C ILE A 127 -7.17 -14.89 18.15
N GLU A 128 -7.72 -16.10 18.19
CA GLU A 128 -8.12 -16.77 19.43
C GLU A 128 -6.91 -17.01 20.35
N THR A 129 -5.81 -17.50 19.80
CA THR A 129 -4.55 -17.71 20.53
C THR A 129 -4.01 -16.41 21.12
N MET A 130 -3.96 -15.33 20.33
CA MET A 130 -3.59 -14.00 20.83
C MET A 130 -4.56 -13.52 21.92
N GLY A 131 -5.86 -13.77 21.77
CA GLY A 131 -6.88 -13.42 22.77
C GLY A 131 -6.66 -14.14 24.09
N LYS A 132 -6.30 -15.43 24.06
CA LYS A 132 -5.91 -16.21 25.25
C LYS A 132 -4.66 -15.62 25.90
N GLU A 133 -3.60 -15.36 25.12
CA GLU A 133 -2.36 -14.75 25.63
C GLU A 133 -2.61 -13.39 26.30
N ILE A 134 -3.46 -12.55 25.72
CA ILE A 134 -3.87 -11.25 26.30
C ILE A 134 -4.59 -11.44 27.63
N LYS A 135 -5.45 -12.45 27.73
CA LYS A 135 -6.19 -12.78 28.95
C LYS A 135 -5.25 -13.31 30.04
N ASP A 136 -4.39 -14.26 29.72
CA ASP A 136 -3.46 -14.90 30.66
C ASP A 136 -2.45 -13.88 31.21
N LYS A 137 -1.95 -13.00 30.38
CA LYS A 137 -1.10 -11.87 30.78
C LYS A 137 -1.84 -10.75 31.49
N LYS A 138 -3.17 -10.85 31.62
CA LYS A 138 -4.05 -9.83 32.23
C LYS A 138 -3.86 -8.41 31.63
N ILE A 139 -3.51 -8.32 30.34
CA ILE A 139 -3.15 -7.05 29.67
C ILE A 139 -4.23 -5.98 29.83
N LYS A 140 -5.52 -6.37 29.83
CA LYS A 140 -6.66 -5.46 29.97
C LYS A 140 -6.75 -4.78 31.36
N LYS A 141 -6.03 -5.29 32.36
CA LYS A 141 -6.10 -4.88 33.76
C LYS A 141 -4.78 -4.28 34.28
N LYS A 142 -3.70 -4.38 33.51
CA LYS A 142 -2.40 -3.82 33.90
C LYS A 142 -2.42 -2.30 33.82
N GLU A 143 -1.83 -1.63 34.80
CA GLU A 143 -1.59 -0.19 34.77
C GLU A 143 -0.44 0.14 33.85
N ASP A 144 0.66 -0.63 33.94
CA ASP A 144 1.83 -0.48 33.07
C ASP A 144 1.99 -1.66 32.10
N LEU A 145 1.92 -1.37 30.81
CA LEU A 145 2.13 -2.34 29.75
C LEU A 145 3.55 -2.26 29.20
N THR A 146 4.20 -3.41 29.12
CA THR A 146 5.49 -3.52 28.40
C THR A 146 5.29 -3.23 26.91
N ALA A 147 6.38 -2.88 26.21
CA ALA A 147 6.34 -2.70 24.75
C ALA A 147 5.83 -3.96 24.02
N LYS A 148 6.15 -5.15 24.53
CA LYS A 148 5.65 -6.43 23.99
C LYS A 148 4.14 -6.57 24.20
N ASP A 149 3.61 -6.22 25.37
CA ASP A 149 2.17 -6.27 25.68
C ASP A 149 1.39 -5.29 24.77
N LYS A 150 1.90 -4.07 24.59
CA LYS A 150 1.32 -3.05 23.69
C LYS A 150 1.29 -3.54 22.25
N THR A 151 2.39 -4.14 21.78
CA THR A 151 2.47 -4.69 20.42
C THR A 151 1.49 -5.84 20.24
N LEU A 152 1.40 -6.77 21.19
CA LEU A 152 0.45 -7.90 21.13
C LEU A 152 -1.00 -7.39 21.06
N LEU A 153 -1.37 -6.43 21.91
CA LEU A 153 -2.70 -5.85 21.90
C LEU A 153 -2.99 -5.13 20.59
N MET A 154 -2.04 -4.34 20.09
CA MET A 154 -2.16 -3.64 18.80
C MET A 154 -2.41 -4.62 17.64
N VAL A 155 -1.58 -5.64 17.52
CA VAL A 155 -1.70 -6.66 16.46
C VAL A 155 -3.03 -7.41 16.56
N TYR A 156 -3.43 -7.81 17.76
CA TYR A 156 -4.73 -8.43 18.01
C TYR A 156 -5.89 -7.55 17.51
N ILE A 157 -5.85 -6.24 17.79
CA ILE A 157 -6.87 -5.28 17.32
C ILE A 157 -6.85 -5.17 15.79
N ILE A 158 -5.67 -5.06 15.17
CA ILE A 158 -5.51 -4.96 13.72
C ILE A 158 -6.13 -6.17 13.02
N PHE A 159 -5.83 -7.40 13.46
CA PHE A 159 -6.44 -8.59 12.87
C PHE A 159 -7.96 -8.64 13.08
N ASN A 160 -8.45 -8.21 14.24
CA ASN A 160 -9.89 -8.09 14.50
C ASN A 160 -10.57 -7.06 13.59
N ILE A 161 -9.88 -5.98 13.20
CA ILE A 161 -10.36 -5.05 12.19
C ILE A 161 -10.46 -5.75 10.83
N TYR A 162 -9.39 -6.38 10.36
CA TYR A 162 -9.34 -6.95 9.01
C TYR A 162 -10.32 -8.11 8.77
N VAL A 163 -10.58 -8.95 9.77
CA VAL A 163 -11.55 -10.05 9.61
C VAL A 163 -13.01 -9.57 9.59
N ARG A 164 -13.29 -8.37 10.10
CA ARG A 164 -14.64 -7.77 10.12
C ARG A 164 -14.84 -6.73 9.02
N LEU A 165 -13.79 -6.01 8.70
CA LEU A 165 -13.79 -4.90 7.76
C LEU A 165 -12.67 -5.13 6.73
N PRO A 166 -12.92 -5.95 5.70
CA PRO A 166 -11.91 -6.24 4.68
C PRO A 166 -11.56 -4.96 3.91
N MET A 167 -10.35 -4.47 4.12
CA MET A 167 -9.86 -3.24 3.50
C MET A 167 -8.35 -3.33 3.24
N ARG A 168 -7.83 -2.39 2.45
CA ARG A 168 -6.38 -2.22 2.30
C ARG A 168 -5.77 -1.69 3.59
N ASN A 169 -4.44 -1.56 3.63
CA ASN A 169 -3.72 -0.98 4.77
C ASN A 169 -4.01 0.53 4.98
N ASP A 170 -5.27 0.94 4.77
CA ASP A 170 -5.72 2.34 4.89
C ASP A 170 -5.91 2.77 6.36
N ILE A 171 -5.85 1.81 7.30
CA ILE A 171 -5.77 2.08 8.75
C ILE A 171 -4.37 2.53 9.20
N ALA A 172 -3.34 2.36 8.37
CA ALA A 172 -2.00 2.86 8.65
C ALA A 172 -2.00 4.39 8.73
N GLY A 173 -1.46 4.93 9.84
CA GLY A 173 -1.46 6.37 10.08
C GLY A 173 -2.83 7.00 10.39
N MET A 174 -3.86 6.17 10.64
CA MET A 174 -5.19 6.64 11.06
C MET A 174 -5.12 7.32 12.43
N GLU A 175 -5.93 8.36 12.61
CA GLU A 175 -6.05 9.07 13.89
C GLU A 175 -7.40 8.81 14.55
N ALA A 176 -7.37 8.47 15.85
CA ALA A 176 -8.57 8.41 16.69
C ALA A 176 -8.85 9.80 17.26
N ILE A 177 -10.01 10.37 16.95
CA ILE A 177 -10.42 11.69 17.39
C ILE A 177 -11.89 11.70 17.82
N SER A 178 -12.26 12.65 18.69
CA SER A 178 -13.66 12.84 19.04
C SER A 178 -14.45 13.49 17.89
N LYS A 179 -15.76 13.26 17.85
CA LYS A 179 -16.66 13.91 16.87
C LYS A 179 -16.53 15.44 16.88
N ARG A 180 -16.36 16.03 18.07
CA ARG A 180 -16.15 17.47 18.21
C ARG A 180 -14.88 17.95 17.55
N GLN A 181 -13.78 17.21 17.70
CA GLN A 181 -12.51 17.51 17.01
C GLN A 181 -12.63 17.35 15.51
N TYR A 182 -13.22 16.25 15.04
CA TYR A 182 -13.45 16.02 13.61
C TYR A 182 -14.24 17.14 12.95
N ASN A 183 -15.31 17.61 13.60
CA ASN A 183 -16.15 18.69 13.08
C ASN A 183 -15.45 20.06 13.01
N LYS A 184 -14.35 20.25 13.77
CA LYS A 184 -13.51 21.47 13.73
C LYS A 184 -12.46 21.46 12.63
N LEU A 185 -12.17 20.31 12.04
CA LEU A 185 -11.20 20.21 10.95
C LEU A 185 -11.75 20.88 9.69
N SER A 186 -10.88 21.61 8.99
CA SER A 186 -11.14 22.10 7.65
C SER A 186 -11.27 20.93 6.66
N GLU A 187 -11.90 21.15 5.52
CA GLU A 187 -12.01 20.13 4.46
C GLU A 187 -10.64 19.68 3.93
N THR A 188 -9.65 20.57 3.93
CA THR A 188 -8.27 20.23 3.54
C THR A 188 -7.64 19.27 4.54
N GLU A 189 -7.75 19.55 5.84
CA GLU A 189 -7.21 18.67 6.91
C GLU A 189 -7.90 17.29 6.89
N LYS A 190 -9.21 17.25 6.67
CA LYS A 190 -9.95 15.99 6.53
C LYS A 190 -9.42 15.13 5.37
N LYS A 191 -9.16 15.74 4.21
CA LYS A 191 -8.67 15.03 3.01
C LYS A 191 -7.26 14.45 3.16
N GLU A 192 -6.45 14.97 4.09
CA GLU A 192 -5.07 14.55 4.29
C GLU A 192 -4.90 13.25 5.10
N LYS A 193 -5.93 12.81 5.84
CA LYS A 193 -5.84 11.70 6.78
C LYS A 193 -7.08 10.81 6.77
N ASN A 194 -6.95 9.64 7.40
CA ASN A 194 -8.05 8.76 7.74
C ASN A 194 -8.30 8.84 9.25
N PHE A 195 -9.55 8.74 9.67
CA PHE A 195 -9.94 8.96 11.06
C PHE A 195 -10.79 7.81 11.60
N LEU A 196 -10.58 7.48 12.88
CA LEU A 196 -11.54 6.76 13.70
C LEU A 196 -12.25 7.80 14.58
N VAL A 197 -13.46 8.17 14.20
CA VAL A 197 -14.26 9.14 14.93
C VAL A 197 -14.99 8.45 16.08
N VAL A 198 -14.70 8.90 17.30
CA VAL A 198 -15.21 8.32 18.54
C VAL A 198 -16.35 9.19 19.08
N GLU A 199 -17.52 8.59 19.21
CA GLU A 199 -18.70 9.15 19.88
C GLU A 199 -19.08 8.32 21.11
N LYS A 200 -19.99 8.81 21.94
CA LYS A 200 -20.41 8.12 23.17
C LYS A 200 -20.89 6.69 22.88
N ASN A 201 -21.76 6.53 21.90
CA ASN A 201 -22.48 5.29 21.62
C ASN A 201 -22.09 4.64 20.28
N LYS A 202 -21.21 5.23 19.51
CA LYS A 202 -20.74 4.64 18.24
C LYS A 202 -19.31 5.08 17.90
N MET A 203 -18.69 4.32 17.03
CA MET A 203 -17.46 4.69 16.35
C MET A 203 -17.67 4.58 14.85
N THR A 204 -17.11 5.51 14.09
CA THR A 204 -17.15 5.51 12.63
C THR A 204 -15.75 5.68 12.09
N MET A 205 -15.34 4.79 11.22
CA MET A 205 -14.09 4.92 10.47
C MET A 205 -14.36 5.77 9.24
N ILE A 206 -13.59 6.84 9.05
CA ILE A 206 -13.72 7.75 7.92
C ILE A 206 -12.44 7.68 7.10
N LEU A 207 -12.56 7.17 5.88
CA LEU A 207 -11.46 7.04 4.94
C LEU A 207 -11.55 8.15 3.89
N ASN A 208 -10.64 9.10 3.97
CA ASN A 208 -10.51 10.20 3.01
C ASN A 208 -9.28 9.98 2.10
N LYS A 209 -8.21 9.38 2.66
CA LYS A 209 -6.93 9.19 1.98
C LYS A 209 -6.69 7.71 1.67
N TYR A 210 -7.26 7.22 0.56
CA TYR A 210 -7.11 5.84 0.09
C TYR A 210 -6.90 5.80 -1.44
N LYS A 211 -6.57 4.63 -2.00
CA LYS A 211 -6.12 4.50 -3.41
C LYS A 211 -7.08 5.13 -4.42
N THR A 212 -8.38 4.98 -4.21
CA THR A 212 -9.44 5.41 -5.13
C THR A 212 -10.26 6.61 -4.61
N SER A 213 -9.78 7.34 -3.60
CA SER A 213 -10.48 8.47 -2.99
C SER A 213 -10.81 9.62 -3.96
N LYS A 214 -10.02 9.80 -5.03
CA LYS A 214 -10.33 10.78 -6.07
C LYS A 214 -11.62 10.45 -6.86
N LYS A 215 -12.02 9.17 -6.89
CA LYS A 215 -13.22 8.70 -7.62
C LYS A 215 -14.43 8.54 -6.69
N TYR A 216 -14.20 8.06 -5.46
CA TYR A 216 -15.28 7.67 -4.54
C TYR A 216 -15.38 8.57 -3.30
N GLU A 217 -14.55 9.62 -3.23
CA GLU A 217 -14.52 10.61 -2.15
C GLU A 217 -14.38 10.01 -0.75
N GLU A 218 -15.10 10.56 0.24
CA GLU A 218 -15.12 10.09 1.62
C GLU A 218 -15.88 8.76 1.74
N ASN A 219 -15.26 7.77 2.41
CA ASN A 219 -15.92 6.51 2.74
C ASN A 219 -16.12 6.39 4.25
N LYS A 220 -17.37 6.27 4.70
CA LYS A 220 -17.76 6.11 6.10
C LYS A 220 -18.16 4.67 6.39
N ILE A 221 -17.52 4.08 7.40
CA ILE A 221 -17.76 2.70 7.83
C ILE A 221 -18.13 2.72 9.30
N ASP A 222 -19.34 2.34 9.65
CA ASP A 222 -19.75 2.18 11.04
C ASP A 222 -19.11 0.93 11.63
N ILE A 223 -18.52 1.07 12.81
CA ILE A 223 -17.79 -0.01 13.46
C ILE A 223 -18.78 -0.97 14.15
N PRO A 224 -18.72 -2.29 13.90
CA PRO A 224 -19.51 -3.27 14.61
C PRO A 224 -19.30 -3.22 16.14
N LYS A 225 -20.35 -3.46 16.91
CA LYS A 225 -20.34 -3.27 18.37
C LYS A 225 -19.31 -4.10 19.13
N ASP A 226 -19.01 -5.30 18.67
CA ASP A 226 -17.97 -6.15 19.26
C ASP A 226 -16.58 -5.58 19.01
N LEU A 227 -16.31 -5.09 17.79
CA LEU A 227 -15.05 -4.41 17.43
C LEU A 227 -14.95 -3.07 18.14
N GLU A 228 -16.06 -2.32 18.28
CA GLU A 228 -16.11 -1.05 19.01
C GLU A 228 -15.61 -1.23 20.47
N LYS A 229 -16.03 -2.30 21.15
CA LYS A 229 -15.57 -2.61 22.52
C LYS A 229 -14.05 -2.79 22.58
N LEU A 230 -13.47 -3.48 21.59
CA LEU A 230 -12.03 -3.68 21.51
C LEU A 230 -11.28 -2.37 21.24
N LEU A 231 -11.77 -1.57 20.32
CA LEU A 231 -11.17 -0.28 19.99
C LEU A 231 -11.26 0.72 21.15
N ARG A 232 -12.38 0.74 21.89
CA ARG A 232 -12.51 1.58 23.11
C ARG A 232 -11.49 1.18 24.18
N LEU A 233 -11.30 -0.14 24.38
CA LEU A 233 -10.27 -0.64 25.28
C LEU A 233 -8.88 -0.18 24.82
N TYR A 234 -8.58 -0.32 23.53
CA TYR A 234 -7.30 0.05 22.94
C TYR A 234 -7.01 1.55 23.13
N ILE A 235 -8.00 2.41 22.81
CA ILE A 235 -7.89 3.87 22.98
C ILE A 235 -7.77 4.26 24.46
N ARG A 236 -8.47 3.58 25.37
CA ARG A 236 -8.33 3.83 26.81
C ARG A 236 -6.89 3.59 27.29
N ILE A 237 -6.20 2.59 26.73
CA ILE A 237 -4.83 2.24 27.11
C ILE A 237 -3.80 3.15 26.44
N ASN A 238 -3.99 3.45 25.15
CA ASN A 238 -2.97 4.14 24.34
C ASN A 238 -3.27 5.63 24.11
N GLY A 239 -4.47 6.09 24.47
CA GLY A 239 -4.93 7.48 24.25
C GLY A 239 -5.55 7.69 22.87
N MET A 240 -6.03 8.92 22.67
CA MET A 240 -6.48 9.45 21.39
C MET A 240 -5.27 9.94 20.58
N GLY A 241 -5.45 10.18 19.28
CA GLY A 241 -4.40 10.59 18.35
C GLY A 241 -4.05 9.47 17.37
N VAL A 242 -2.79 9.30 17.01
CA VAL A 242 -2.37 8.24 16.08
C VAL A 242 -2.78 6.89 16.64
N LEU A 243 -3.62 6.17 15.88
CA LEU A 243 -4.25 4.92 16.36
C LEU A 243 -3.22 3.81 16.53
N PHE A 244 -2.34 3.60 15.54
CA PHE A 244 -1.32 2.56 15.57
C PHE A 244 0.07 3.15 15.38
N THR A 245 0.96 2.86 16.32
CA THR A 245 2.32 3.40 16.35
C THR A 245 3.37 2.30 16.33
N THR A 246 4.56 2.65 15.87
CA THR A 246 5.77 1.84 16.06
C THR A 246 6.19 1.84 17.54
N SER A 247 7.16 1.00 17.90
CA SER A 247 7.76 0.99 19.24
C SER A 247 8.38 2.34 19.65
N THR A 248 8.73 3.18 18.66
CA THR A 248 9.28 4.52 18.85
C THR A 248 8.21 5.63 18.89
N GLY A 249 6.93 5.26 18.85
CA GLY A 249 5.80 6.21 18.92
C GLY A 249 5.43 6.86 17.57
N ASN A 250 6.16 6.58 16.50
CA ASN A 250 5.82 7.11 15.17
C ASN A 250 4.59 6.41 14.56
N PRO A 251 3.81 7.10 13.71
CA PRO A 251 2.69 6.48 13.00
C PRO A 251 3.13 5.24 12.23
N LEU A 252 2.36 4.16 12.32
CA LEU A 252 2.63 2.95 11.55
C LEU A 252 2.39 3.23 10.06
N SER A 253 3.43 3.07 9.23
CA SER A 253 3.29 3.21 7.77
C SER A 253 2.62 1.98 7.15
N ARG A 254 2.08 2.11 5.92
CA ARG A 254 1.50 0.96 5.19
C ARG A 254 2.49 -0.19 5.02
N ASN A 255 3.76 0.11 4.76
CA ASN A 255 4.80 -0.93 4.64
C ASN A 255 5.09 -1.59 5.98
N ALA A 256 5.23 -0.80 7.06
CA ALA A 256 5.46 -1.32 8.40
C ALA A 256 4.27 -2.19 8.85
N LEU A 257 3.03 -1.78 8.55
CA LEU A 257 1.84 -2.58 8.80
C LEU A 257 1.88 -3.91 8.03
N SER A 258 2.21 -3.90 6.73
CA SER A 258 2.36 -5.14 5.95
C SER A 258 3.40 -6.08 6.54
N GLN A 259 4.58 -5.55 6.91
CA GLN A 259 5.64 -6.35 7.54
C GLN A 259 5.22 -6.91 8.91
N LEU A 260 4.49 -6.12 9.70
CA LEU A 260 3.95 -6.54 10.98
C LEU A 260 2.97 -7.70 10.82
N LEU A 261 2.06 -7.63 9.84
CA LEU A 261 1.11 -8.70 9.54
C LEU A 261 1.83 -9.98 9.12
N ILE A 262 2.78 -9.90 8.17
CA ILE A 262 3.57 -11.05 7.72
C ILE A 262 4.35 -11.69 8.88
N LYS A 263 5.01 -10.87 9.71
CA LYS A 263 5.76 -11.36 10.87
C LYS A 263 4.85 -12.06 11.87
N THR A 264 3.64 -11.56 12.06
CA THR A 264 2.69 -12.12 13.01
C THR A 264 2.13 -13.46 12.53
N THR A 265 1.73 -13.55 11.25
CA THR A 265 1.23 -14.82 10.67
C THR A 265 2.29 -15.93 10.63
N LYS A 266 3.56 -15.57 10.61
CA LYS A 266 4.66 -16.56 10.73
C LYS A 266 4.94 -17.00 12.16
N LYS A 267 4.50 -16.22 13.14
CA LYS A 267 4.73 -16.51 14.57
C LYS A 267 3.66 -17.44 15.14
N TYR A 268 2.42 -17.25 14.74
CA TYR A 268 1.25 -17.98 15.22
C TYR A 268 0.74 -19.00 14.20
#